data_f86704a22951f142cb21b46e996054a7
#
_entry.id   f86704a22951f142cb21b46e996054a7
#
_cell.length_a   1.000
_cell.length_b   1.000
_cell.length_c   1.000
_cell.angle_alpha   90.00
_cell.angle_beta   90.00
_cell.angle_gamma   90.00
#
_symmetry.space_group_name_H-M   'P 1'
#
loop_
_entity.id
_entity.type
_entity.pdbx_description
1 polymer ?
#
loop_
_entity_poly.entity_id
_entity_poly.type
_entity_poly.pdbx_seq_one_letter_code
_entity_poly.pdbx_strand_id
1 'polypeptide(L)'
;MTVEDRNTLRIRERFALDLYCGAGGVARGLMPAGFSVVGVDILPQPHYPGDEFVQADALQYLATADLSGISFVWASPPCQAYSAVSRAPGKHRDADLVAPTREALKRTGLPYVIENVVAAPLFSPVLLCGSMFGLETHPYPDGWRIERHRLFETSFPILFAPACQHDDRPVCGIFGEHFRDRRRASSAAWRL
;
A
#
# COMPACT_ATOMS: atom_id res chain seq x y z
N MET A 1 23.30 -24.11 -35.81
CA MET A 1 22.91 -23.10 -34.79
C MET A 1 21.73 -22.35 -35.37
N THR A 2 20.55 -22.76 -34.99
CA THR A 2 19.29 -22.26 -35.52
C THR A 2 18.92 -20.91 -34.89
N VAL A 3 18.22 -20.06 -35.64
CA VAL A 3 17.84 -18.69 -35.30
C VAL A 3 16.85 -18.63 -34.12
N GLU A 4 16.41 -19.76 -33.60
CA GLU A 4 15.44 -19.88 -32.47
C GLU A 4 16.02 -19.63 -31.08
N ASP A 5 17.33 -19.57 -30.95
CA ASP A 5 18.00 -19.53 -29.63
C ASP A 5 18.28 -18.11 -29.09
N ARG A 6 17.80 -17.05 -29.75
CA ARG A 6 18.16 -15.66 -29.39
C ARG A 6 17.05 -14.82 -28.78
N ASN A 7 15.86 -15.35 -28.55
CA ASN A 7 14.75 -14.52 -28.12
C ASN A 7 14.02 -14.99 -26.85
N THR A 8 14.63 -15.82 -26.04
CA THR A 8 14.19 -15.99 -24.67
C THR A 8 14.92 -14.96 -23.83
N LEU A 9 14.47 -13.71 -23.89
CA LEU A 9 14.66 -12.79 -22.75
C LEU A 9 14.11 -13.53 -21.53
N ARG A 10 15.01 -14.15 -20.76
CA ARG A 10 14.66 -14.62 -19.42
C ARG A 10 14.18 -13.37 -18.71
N ILE A 11 12.86 -13.23 -18.57
CA ILE A 11 12.26 -12.29 -17.65
C ILE A 11 12.83 -12.76 -16.31
N ARG A 12 13.83 -12.04 -15.80
CA ARG A 12 14.33 -12.31 -14.45
C ARG A 12 13.13 -12.14 -13.54
N GLU A 13 12.77 -13.17 -12.81
CA GLU A 13 11.76 -13.08 -11.77
C GLU A 13 12.12 -11.88 -10.91
N ARG A 14 11.20 -10.91 -10.84
CA ARG A 14 11.37 -9.70 -10.05
C ARG A 14 10.64 -9.91 -8.75
N PHE A 15 11.36 -10.17 -7.69
CA PHE A 15 10.77 -10.27 -6.38
C PHE A 15 10.54 -8.90 -5.77
N ALA A 16 9.34 -8.71 -5.23
CA ALA A 16 9.00 -7.56 -4.38
C ALA A 16 8.72 -8.03 -2.96
N LEU A 17 9.13 -7.20 -2.00
CA LEU A 17 8.84 -7.40 -0.59
C LEU A 17 7.69 -6.48 -0.18
N ASP A 18 6.62 -7.06 0.38
CA ASP A 18 5.44 -6.35 0.89
C ASP A 18 5.46 -6.39 2.42
N LEU A 19 5.95 -5.30 3.04
CA LEU A 19 6.08 -5.18 4.50
C LEU A 19 4.81 -4.59 5.12
N TYR A 20 4.43 -5.14 6.28
CA TYR A 20 3.15 -4.86 6.93
C TYR A 20 1.98 -5.22 5.98
N CYS A 21 2.09 -6.38 5.35
CA CYS A 21 1.32 -6.74 4.17
C CYS A 21 -0.18 -6.93 4.44
N GLY A 22 -0.58 -7.19 5.69
CA GLY A 22 -1.97 -7.47 6.04
C GLY A 22 -2.60 -8.50 5.11
N ALA A 23 -3.82 -8.26 4.65
CA ALA A 23 -4.53 -9.17 3.75
C ALA A 23 -3.99 -9.17 2.29
N GLY A 24 -2.86 -8.51 2.01
CA GLY A 24 -2.17 -8.58 0.71
C GLY A 24 -2.77 -7.73 -0.40
N GLY A 25 -3.33 -6.58 -0.06
CA GLY A 25 -3.83 -5.63 -1.07
C GLY A 25 -2.73 -5.16 -2.03
N VAL A 26 -1.53 -4.96 -1.53
CA VAL A 26 -0.35 -4.58 -2.31
C VAL A 26 0.09 -5.71 -3.23
N ALA A 27 0.15 -6.94 -2.73
CA ALA A 27 0.49 -8.11 -3.55
C ALA A 27 -0.46 -8.25 -4.75
N ARG A 28 -1.78 -8.04 -4.54
CA ARG A 28 -2.77 -8.02 -5.63
C ARG A 28 -2.50 -6.97 -6.70
N GLY A 29 -1.84 -5.89 -6.36
CA GLY A 29 -1.43 -4.85 -7.32
C GLY A 29 -0.09 -5.14 -7.98
N LEU A 30 0.89 -5.70 -7.25
CA LEU A 30 2.24 -5.94 -7.77
C LEU A 30 2.33 -7.18 -8.68
N MET A 31 1.57 -8.24 -8.38
CA MET A 31 1.57 -9.46 -9.19
C MET A 31 1.17 -9.21 -10.67
N PRO A 32 0.10 -8.46 -10.98
CA PRO A 32 -0.20 -8.10 -12.38
C PRO A 32 0.87 -7.21 -13.03
N ALA A 33 1.67 -6.49 -12.23
CA ALA A 33 2.81 -5.71 -12.72
C ALA A 33 4.08 -6.56 -12.97
N GLY A 34 3.98 -7.89 -12.80
CA GLY A 34 5.03 -8.86 -13.10
C GLY A 34 6.02 -9.09 -11.96
N PHE A 35 5.61 -8.86 -10.72
CA PHE A 35 6.40 -9.22 -9.55
C PHE A 35 5.91 -10.53 -8.94
N SER A 36 6.85 -11.35 -8.46
CA SER A 36 6.59 -12.34 -7.42
C SER A 36 6.71 -11.64 -6.06
N VAL A 37 5.73 -11.86 -5.16
CA VAL A 37 5.60 -11.03 -3.95
C VAL A 37 5.74 -11.86 -2.69
N VAL A 38 6.68 -11.47 -1.84
CA VAL A 38 6.86 -11.99 -0.47
C VAL A 38 6.23 -11.02 0.52
N GLY A 39 5.24 -11.47 1.26
CA GLY A 39 4.58 -10.67 2.30
C GLY A 39 5.17 -10.91 3.68
N VAL A 40 5.34 -9.84 4.44
CA VAL A 40 5.79 -9.90 5.83
C VAL A 40 4.80 -9.16 6.72
N ASP A 41 4.30 -9.83 7.74
CA ASP A 41 3.43 -9.24 8.76
C ASP A 41 3.65 -9.93 10.10
N ILE A 42 3.48 -9.19 11.20
CA ILE A 42 3.60 -9.73 12.55
C ILE A 42 2.44 -10.65 12.92
N LEU A 43 1.26 -10.41 12.31
CA LEU A 43 0.07 -11.23 12.48
C LEU A 43 -0.02 -12.28 11.37
N PRO A 44 -0.55 -13.48 11.66
CA PRO A 44 -0.74 -14.51 10.64
C PRO A 44 -1.75 -14.04 9.58
N GLN A 45 -1.43 -14.27 8.31
CA GLN A 45 -2.27 -13.90 7.15
C GLN A 45 -2.60 -15.16 6.32
N PRO A 46 -3.54 -16.01 6.77
CA PRO A 46 -3.78 -17.32 6.16
C PRO A 46 -4.30 -17.26 4.72
N HIS A 47 -4.73 -16.10 4.26
CA HIS A 47 -5.26 -15.86 2.91
C HIS A 47 -4.42 -14.86 2.12
N TYR A 48 -3.15 -14.68 2.51
CA TYR A 48 -2.24 -13.81 1.76
C TYR A 48 -2.13 -14.28 0.31
N PRO A 49 -2.34 -13.39 -0.68
CA PRO A 49 -2.44 -13.80 -2.08
C PRO A 49 -1.10 -13.82 -2.82
N GLY A 50 -0.01 -13.36 -2.21
CA GLY A 50 1.33 -13.36 -2.81
C GLY A 50 1.94 -14.76 -2.87
N ASP A 51 3.15 -14.86 -3.41
CA ASP A 51 3.83 -16.13 -3.64
C ASP A 51 4.33 -16.76 -2.33
N GLU A 52 4.70 -15.93 -1.36
CA GLU A 52 5.18 -16.36 -0.05
C GLU A 52 4.69 -15.42 1.05
N PHE A 53 4.48 -15.96 2.24
CA PHE A 53 4.16 -15.21 3.44
C PHE A 53 5.11 -15.58 4.59
N VAL A 54 5.69 -14.57 5.22
CA VAL A 54 6.57 -14.71 6.39
C VAL A 54 5.95 -14.01 7.58
N GLN A 55 5.64 -14.74 8.64
CA GLN A 55 5.19 -14.14 9.88
C GLN A 55 6.39 -13.64 10.68
N ALA A 56 6.64 -12.33 10.64
CA ALA A 56 7.75 -11.69 11.33
C ALA A 56 7.49 -10.21 11.60
N ASP A 57 8.24 -9.61 12.52
CA ASP A 57 8.37 -8.16 12.62
C ASP A 57 9.10 -7.62 11.38
N ALA A 58 8.51 -6.63 10.70
CA ALA A 58 9.02 -6.08 9.44
C ALA A 58 10.41 -5.45 9.57
N LEU A 59 10.70 -4.76 10.67
CA LEU A 59 12.01 -4.13 10.90
C LEU A 59 13.08 -5.16 11.21
N GLN A 60 12.73 -6.18 11.99
CA GLN A 60 13.63 -7.30 12.27
C GLN A 60 13.91 -8.08 11.00
N TYR A 61 12.90 -8.35 10.17
CA TYR A 61 13.06 -9.02 8.89
C TYR A 61 14.02 -8.27 7.98
N LEU A 62 13.83 -6.96 7.80
CA LEU A 62 14.76 -6.13 7.00
C LEU A 62 16.20 -6.13 7.52
N ALA A 63 16.38 -6.32 8.84
CA ALA A 63 17.71 -6.32 9.45
C ALA A 63 18.47 -7.65 9.30
N THR A 64 17.75 -8.76 9.09
CA THR A 64 18.35 -10.11 9.20
C THR A 64 18.16 -10.98 7.96
N ALA A 65 17.17 -10.68 7.10
CA ALA A 65 16.89 -11.49 5.92
C ALA A 65 17.92 -11.27 4.80
N ASP A 66 18.14 -12.29 4.01
CA ASP A 66 18.82 -12.15 2.72
C ASP A 66 17.87 -11.50 1.71
N LEU A 67 18.21 -10.29 1.30
CA LEU A 67 17.45 -9.53 0.31
C LEU A 67 18.04 -9.67 -1.10
N SER A 68 18.98 -10.59 -1.32
CA SER A 68 19.55 -10.85 -2.64
C SER A 68 18.47 -11.38 -3.58
N GLY A 69 18.08 -10.72 -4.59
CA GLY A 69 16.97 -11.09 -5.48
C GLY A 69 15.74 -10.22 -5.30
N ILE A 70 15.59 -9.51 -4.20
CA ILE A 70 14.57 -8.49 -4.04
C ILE A 70 14.94 -7.29 -4.89
N SER A 71 14.02 -6.85 -5.75
CA SER A 71 14.21 -5.71 -6.65
C SER A 71 13.40 -4.47 -6.25
N PHE A 72 12.45 -4.63 -5.34
CA PHE A 72 11.54 -3.57 -4.92
C PHE A 72 10.97 -3.86 -3.54
N VAL A 73 10.77 -2.82 -2.70
CA VAL A 73 10.16 -2.97 -1.38
C VAL A 73 8.98 -2.02 -1.25
N TRP A 74 7.84 -2.56 -0.85
CA TRP A 74 6.68 -1.79 -0.43
C TRP A 74 6.52 -1.91 1.07
N ALA A 75 6.20 -0.81 1.75
CA ALA A 75 5.93 -0.80 3.17
C ALA A 75 4.68 0.04 3.49
N SER A 76 3.74 -0.56 4.23
CA SER A 76 2.54 0.11 4.73
C SER A 76 2.51 0.08 6.26
N PRO A 77 3.42 0.83 6.94
CA PRO A 77 3.51 0.78 8.40
C PRO A 77 2.21 1.24 9.05
N PRO A 78 1.88 0.73 10.26
CA PRO A 78 0.65 1.03 10.96
C PRO A 78 0.32 2.51 11.02
N CYS A 79 -0.90 2.87 10.61
CA CYS A 79 -1.37 4.26 10.54
C CYS A 79 -2.02 4.76 11.83
N GLN A 80 -2.13 3.94 12.88
CA GLN A 80 -2.85 4.25 14.10
C GLN A 80 -2.28 5.45 14.84
N ALA A 81 -0.97 5.70 14.73
CA ALA A 81 -0.34 6.90 15.28
C ALA A 81 -0.90 8.20 14.70
N TYR A 82 -1.42 8.18 13.47
CA TYR A 82 -1.83 9.37 12.70
C TYR A 82 -3.31 9.41 12.35
N SER A 83 -4.01 8.28 12.42
CA SER A 83 -5.40 8.17 12.02
C SER A 83 -6.32 9.02 12.90
N ALA A 84 -7.29 9.71 12.28
CA ALA A 84 -8.34 10.43 13.00
C ALA A 84 -9.17 9.51 13.91
N VAL A 85 -9.32 8.23 13.55
CA VAL A 85 -10.03 7.22 14.36
C VAL A 85 -9.29 6.92 15.67
N SER A 86 -7.96 6.98 15.67
CA SER A 86 -7.11 6.73 16.84
C SER A 86 -7.03 7.92 17.80
N ARG A 87 -7.56 9.09 17.40
CA ARG A 87 -7.64 10.28 18.26
C ARG A 87 -8.83 10.24 19.22
N ALA A 88 -9.71 9.25 19.10
CA ALA A 88 -10.83 9.09 20.01
C ALA A 88 -10.33 8.77 21.44
N PRO A 89 -10.98 9.32 22.50
CA PRO A 89 -10.61 9.04 23.88
C PRO A 89 -10.62 7.52 24.17
N GLY A 90 -9.59 7.03 24.88
CA GLY A 90 -9.48 5.62 25.26
C GLY A 90 -8.88 4.68 24.21
N LYS A 91 -8.40 5.18 23.07
CA LYS A 91 -7.63 4.39 22.11
C LYS A 91 -6.12 4.46 22.39
N HIS A 92 -5.47 3.30 22.42
CA HIS A 92 -4.00 3.25 22.45
C HIS A 92 -3.44 3.82 21.15
N ARG A 93 -2.42 4.65 21.25
CA ARG A 93 -1.61 5.05 20.11
C ARG A 93 -0.52 3.99 19.95
N ASP A 94 -0.51 3.33 18.82
CA ASP A 94 0.60 2.48 18.46
C ASP A 94 1.86 3.32 18.22
N ALA A 95 3.01 2.67 18.30
CA ALA A 95 4.28 3.33 18.04
C ALA A 95 4.31 3.90 16.60
N ASP A 96 4.95 5.05 16.44
CA ASP A 96 5.26 5.59 15.12
C ASP A 96 6.32 4.73 14.45
N LEU A 97 5.93 3.95 13.46
CA LEU A 97 6.82 3.08 12.69
C LEU A 97 7.24 3.68 11.33
N VAL A 98 6.73 4.85 10.94
CA VAL A 98 7.10 5.48 9.65
C VAL A 98 8.59 5.82 9.61
N ALA A 99 9.09 6.54 10.62
CA ALA A 99 10.49 6.94 10.65
C ALA A 99 11.47 5.74 10.73
N PRO A 100 11.31 4.77 11.64
CA PRO A 100 12.20 3.61 11.69
C PRO A 100 12.10 2.74 10.42
N THR A 101 10.92 2.60 9.80
CA THR A 101 10.77 1.88 8.52
C THR A 101 11.55 2.58 7.41
N ARG A 102 11.42 3.90 7.29
CA ARG A 102 12.17 4.69 6.30
C ARG A 102 13.68 4.48 6.43
N GLU A 103 14.20 4.56 7.65
CA GLU A 103 15.62 4.39 7.89
C GLU A 103 16.09 2.95 7.60
N ALA A 104 15.27 1.95 7.90
CA ALA A 104 15.56 0.57 7.54
C ALA A 104 15.59 0.37 6.01
N LEU A 105 14.59 0.91 5.29
CA LEU A 105 14.51 0.85 3.83
C LEU A 105 15.69 1.53 3.14
N LYS A 106 16.10 2.71 3.60
CA LYS A 106 17.28 3.42 3.06
C LYS A 106 18.55 2.57 3.17
N ARG A 107 18.72 1.83 4.26
CA ARG A 107 19.89 0.95 4.45
C ARG A 107 19.94 -0.22 3.47
N THR A 108 18.79 -0.66 2.93
CA THR A 108 18.78 -1.75 1.93
C THR A 108 19.37 -1.31 0.59
N GLY A 109 19.35 -0.02 0.27
CA GLY A 109 19.70 0.50 -1.05
C GLY A 109 18.73 0.12 -2.18
N LEU A 110 17.63 -0.58 -1.87
CA LEU A 110 16.63 -1.00 -2.85
C LEU A 110 15.62 0.14 -3.14
N PRO A 111 15.03 0.16 -4.33
CA PRO A 111 13.88 1.01 -4.61
C PRO A 111 12.73 0.68 -3.65
N TYR A 112 12.11 1.71 -3.06
CA TYR A 112 11.01 1.50 -2.12
C TYR A 112 9.87 2.51 -2.27
N VAL A 113 8.71 2.10 -1.74
CA VAL A 113 7.53 2.94 -1.49
C VAL A 113 7.13 2.78 -0.03
N ILE A 114 6.79 3.90 0.63
CA ILE A 114 6.09 3.90 1.92
C ILE A 114 4.69 4.48 1.71
N GLU A 115 3.65 3.71 2.02
CA GLU A 115 2.26 4.16 1.97
C GLU A 115 1.76 4.49 3.38
N ASN A 116 0.99 5.59 3.51
CA ASN A 116 0.28 5.87 4.76
C ASN A 116 -0.91 6.83 4.55
N VAL A 117 -1.61 7.15 5.64
CA VAL A 117 -2.70 8.13 5.68
C VAL A 117 -2.17 9.56 5.49
N VAL A 118 -3.06 10.49 5.08
CA VAL A 118 -2.72 11.89 4.76
C VAL A 118 -2.02 12.64 5.91
N ALA A 119 -2.25 12.23 7.15
CA ALA A 119 -1.63 12.88 8.32
C ALA A 119 -0.26 12.29 8.71
N ALA A 120 0.24 11.27 8.00
CA ALA A 120 1.54 10.66 8.28
C ALA A 120 2.70 11.55 7.83
N PRO A 121 3.84 11.59 8.57
CA PRO A 121 4.98 12.43 8.26
C PRO A 121 5.86 11.83 7.16
N LEU A 122 5.31 11.71 5.95
CA LEU A 122 6.05 11.26 4.77
C LEU A 122 6.80 12.40 4.11
N PHE A 123 7.95 12.11 3.49
CA PHE A 123 8.79 13.10 2.81
C PHE A 123 8.41 13.21 1.34
N SER A 124 8.10 14.45 0.89
CA SER A 124 7.71 14.75 -0.50
C SER A 124 6.74 13.74 -1.11
N PRO A 125 5.66 13.37 -0.40
CA PRO A 125 4.80 12.29 -0.85
C PRO A 125 3.95 12.69 -2.05
N VAL A 126 3.63 11.71 -2.89
CA VAL A 126 2.56 11.83 -3.88
C VAL A 126 1.24 11.41 -3.23
N LEU A 127 0.20 12.21 -3.41
CA LEU A 127 -1.14 11.85 -2.99
C LEU A 127 -1.84 11.08 -4.12
N LEU A 128 -2.37 9.91 -3.81
CA LEU A 128 -3.23 9.16 -4.71
C LEU A 128 -4.63 8.95 -4.11
N CYS A 129 -5.62 8.92 -4.99
CA CYS A 129 -7.02 8.70 -4.66
C CYS A 129 -7.66 7.72 -5.64
N GLY A 130 -8.61 6.93 -5.19
CA GLY A 130 -9.33 6.00 -6.07
C GLY A 130 -10.04 6.69 -7.25
N SER A 131 -10.48 7.94 -7.06
CA SER A 131 -11.10 8.74 -8.11
C SER A 131 -10.16 9.05 -9.29
N MET A 132 -8.85 9.11 -9.05
CA MET A 132 -7.84 9.32 -10.10
C MET A 132 -7.76 8.17 -11.11
N PHE A 133 -8.25 7.01 -10.71
CA PHE A 133 -8.17 5.75 -11.47
C PHE A 133 -9.56 5.23 -11.87
N GLY A 134 -10.62 6.04 -11.69
CA GLY A 134 -11.99 5.64 -11.98
C GLY A 134 -12.45 4.44 -11.16
N LEU A 135 -11.91 4.25 -9.95
CA LEU A 135 -12.29 3.11 -9.12
C LEU A 135 -13.70 3.30 -8.56
N GLU A 136 -14.53 2.29 -8.83
CA GLU A 136 -15.93 2.24 -8.43
C GLU A 136 -16.24 0.90 -7.74
N THR A 137 -17.30 0.86 -6.95
CA THR A 137 -17.74 -0.39 -6.30
C THR A 137 -18.89 -1.00 -7.05
N HIS A 138 -18.85 -2.31 -7.30
CA HIS A 138 -19.98 -3.12 -7.67
C HIS A 138 -20.46 -3.95 -6.46
N PRO A 139 -21.74 -4.19 -6.27
CA PRO A 139 -22.84 -4.16 -7.23
C PRO A 139 -23.84 -2.98 -7.05
N TYR A 140 -23.39 -1.80 -6.67
CA TYR A 140 -24.31 -0.67 -6.52
C TYR A 140 -24.72 -0.10 -7.89
N PRO A 141 -26.03 0.01 -8.20
CA PRO A 141 -26.52 0.38 -9.53
C PRO A 141 -26.03 1.72 -10.06
N ASP A 142 -25.61 2.61 -9.16
CA ASP A 142 -25.23 3.99 -9.48
C ASP A 142 -23.72 4.24 -9.40
N GLY A 143 -22.91 3.16 -9.36
CA GLY A 143 -21.44 3.29 -9.36
C GLY A 143 -20.92 4.16 -8.23
N TRP A 144 -20.96 3.68 -7.00
CA TRP A 144 -20.34 4.40 -5.89
C TRP A 144 -18.84 4.49 -6.11
N ARG A 145 -18.30 5.70 -6.06
CA ARG A 145 -16.89 5.91 -6.28
C ARG A 145 -16.07 5.65 -5.02
N ILE A 146 -14.80 5.35 -5.21
CA ILE A 146 -13.83 5.16 -4.14
C ILE A 146 -13.02 6.44 -4.00
N GLU A 147 -13.26 7.20 -2.93
CA GLU A 147 -12.45 8.34 -2.52
C GLU A 147 -11.61 7.96 -1.31
N ARG A 148 -10.43 7.43 -1.55
CA ARG A 148 -9.50 7.07 -0.49
C ARG A 148 -8.16 7.72 -0.77
N HIS A 149 -7.89 8.81 -0.08
CA HIS A 149 -6.61 9.49 -0.14
C HIS A 149 -5.54 8.73 0.62
N ARG A 150 -4.40 8.51 -0.03
CA ARG A 150 -3.21 7.95 0.56
C ARG A 150 -1.98 8.70 0.09
N LEU A 151 -0.99 8.81 0.97
CA LEU A 151 0.30 9.37 0.67
C LEU A 151 1.30 8.25 0.36
N PHE A 152 2.14 8.51 -0.62
CA PHE A 152 3.19 7.60 -1.07
C PHE A 152 4.52 8.34 -1.12
N GLU A 153 5.42 7.99 -0.20
CA GLU A 153 6.82 8.39 -0.25
C GLU A 153 7.60 7.37 -1.07
N THR A 154 8.41 7.82 -2.01
CA THR A 154 9.17 6.92 -2.89
C THR A 154 10.64 7.28 -2.89
N SER A 155 11.52 6.26 -3.06
CA SER A 155 12.96 6.47 -3.25
C SER A 155 13.32 6.86 -4.69
N PHE A 156 12.34 6.93 -5.58
CA PHE A 156 12.47 7.29 -7.00
C PHE A 156 11.44 8.34 -7.38
N PRO A 157 11.67 9.15 -8.43
CA PRO A 157 10.72 10.19 -8.83
C PRO A 157 9.46 9.58 -9.44
N ILE A 158 8.28 10.08 -9.02
CA ILE A 158 7.01 9.89 -9.72
C ILE A 158 6.80 11.13 -10.59
N LEU A 159 6.92 10.97 -11.89
CA LEU A 159 6.89 12.09 -12.85
C LEU A 159 5.47 12.58 -13.15
N PHE A 160 4.46 11.75 -12.90
CA PHE A 160 3.07 12.09 -13.20
C PHE A 160 2.13 11.38 -12.20
N ALA A 161 1.19 12.14 -11.68
CA ALA A 161 0.03 11.64 -10.95
C ALA A 161 -1.22 12.34 -11.49
N PRO A 162 -2.31 11.61 -11.79
CA PRO A 162 -3.56 12.22 -12.21
C PRO A 162 -4.09 13.20 -11.16
N ALA A 163 -4.93 14.15 -11.59
CA ALA A 163 -5.64 15.01 -10.65
C ALA A 163 -6.79 14.23 -9.98
N CYS A 164 -7.04 14.55 -8.71
CA CYS A 164 -8.17 14.02 -7.98
C CYS A 164 -9.48 14.54 -8.59
N GLN A 165 -10.40 13.64 -8.91
CA GLN A 165 -11.67 13.97 -9.53
C GLN A 165 -12.81 13.55 -8.59
N HIS A 166 -13.31 14.49 -7.81
CA HIS A 166 -14.46 14.29 -6.94
C HIS A 166 -15.70 14.89 -7.59
N ASP A 167 -16.78 14.16 -7.62
CA ASP A 167 -18.08 14.57 -8.10
C ASP A 167 -19.15 14.35 -6.99
N ASP A 168 -20.42 14.53 -7.31
CA ASP A 168 -21.52 14.44 -6.33
C ASP A 168 -22.04 13.00 -6.12
N ARG A 169 -21.44 11.98 -6.77
CA ARG A 169 -21.84 10.58 -6.58
C ARG A 169 -21.55 10.10 -5.16
N PRO A 170 -22.30 9.13 -4.64
CA PRO A 170 -22.04 8.56 -3.34
C PRO A 170 -20.62 7.96 -3.23
N VAL A 171 -19.99 8.17 -2.08
CA VAL A 171 -18.64 7.66 -1.78
C VAL A 171 -18.76 6.38 -0.99
N CYS A 172 -18.10 5.33 -1.47
CA CYS A 172 -17.91 4.10 -0.70
C CYS A 172 -16.77 4.24 0.29
N GLY A 173 -17.06 4.10 1.58
CA GLY A 173 -16.06 4.06 2.62
C GLY A 173 -15.41 2.68 2.72
N ILE A 174 -14.15 2.55 2.32
CA ILE A 174 -13.38 1.32 2.50
C ILE A 174 -12.53 1.47 3.76
N PHE A 175 -12.93 0.77 4.84
CA PHE A 175 -12.26 0.80 6.15
C PHE A 175 -12.03 -0.62 6.66
N GLY A 176 -10.88 -1.21 6.36
CA GLY A 176 -10.51 -2.53 6.88
C GLY A 176 -11.63 -3.56 6.75
N GLU A 177 -11.90 -4.30 7.82
CA GLU A 177 -12.95 -5.33 7.87
C GLU A 177 -14.39 -4.78 7.93
N HIS A 178 -14.57 -3.46 8.04
CA HIS A 178 -15.89 -2.85 8.22
C HIS A 178 -16.30 -2.07 6.98
N PHE A 179 -17.10 -2.70 6.13
CA PHE A 179 -17.93 -2.02 5.15
C PHE A 179 -19.02 -1.23 5.91
N ARG A 180 -18.81 0.06 6.13
CA ARG A 180 -19.84 0.94 6.71
C ARG A 180 -20.52 1.73 5.60
N ASP A 181 -21.77 1.43 5.37
CA ASP A 181 -22.69 2.27 4.59
C ASP A 181 -22.77 3.65 5.26
N ARG A 182 -22.14 4.65 4.68
CA ARG A 182 -22.15 6.04 5.17
C ARG A 182 -23.28 6.86 4.57
N ARG A 183 -24.43 6.30 4.31
CA ARG A 183 -25.60 7.07 3.87
C ARG A 183 -26.01 8.22 4.81
N ARG A 184 -25.37 8.38 5.97
CA ARG A 184 -25.69 9.36 7.01
C ARG A 184 -24.58 10.32 7.42
N ALA A 185 -23.40 10.28 6.83
CA ALA A 185 -22.38 11.28 7.13
C ALA A 185 -22.50 12.42 6.12
N SER A 186 -22.98 13.57 6.58
CA SER A 186 -23.07 14.78 5.78
C SER A 186 -21.73 15.09 5.10
N SER A 187 -21.80 15.44 3.82
CA SER A 187 -20.70 15.78 2.92
C SER A 187 -19.78 16.92 3.40
N ALA A 188 -20.08 17.55 4.52
CA ALA A 188 -19.36 18.71 5.06
C ALA A 188 -18.08 18.40 5.83
N ALA A 189 -17.87 17.17 6.31
CA ALA A 189 -16.76 16.83 7.22
C ALA A 189 -15.47 16.33 6.52
N TRP A 190 -15.45 16.22 5.19
CA TRP A 190 -14.34 15.59 4.44
C TRP A 190 -13.82 16.44 3.27
N ARG A 191 -14.16 17.73 3.24
CA ARG A 191 -13.53 18.68 2.32
C ARG A 191 -12.29 19.24 3.02
N LEU A 192 -11.15 18.68 2.76
CA LEU A 192 -9.83 19.28 2.92
C LEU A 192 -9.13 19.23 1.59
#